data_f176776795b9b45055f3650eecefdea0
#
_entry.id   f176776795b9b45055f3650eecefdea0
#
_cell.length_a   1.000
_cell.length_b   1.000
_cell.length_c   1.000
_cell.angle_alpha   90.00
_cell.angle_beta   90.00
_cell.angle_gamma   90.00
#
_symmetry.space_group_name_H-M   'P 1'
#
loop_
_entity.id
_entity.type
_entity.pdbx_description
1 polymer ?
#
loop_
_entity_poly.entity_id
_entity_poly.type
_entity_poly.pdbx_seq_one_letter_code
_entity_poly.pdbx_strand_id
1 'polypeptide(L)'
;MIFDDIRCFGTLEVYDKLSDSKSLSKLGIEPLSAEMNPNYFINRMKSSKREIKTVLLDQKVVVGLGNIYASEILFRSRIHPQRAAGKLLKKDWTKIIKHTQSILEEAIKNNGTTISDFRRVDDKTGKFQQFLQVYGKEHQACLECDVPIQRIVQQQRSTYFCHECQK
;
A
#
# COMPACT_ATOMS: atom_id res chain seq x y z
N MET A 1 -12.28 -24.42 -14.75
CA MET A 1 -11.87 -23.14 -14.11
C MET A 1 -13.05 -22.19 -14.19
N ILE A 2 -13.44 -21.56 -13.09
CA ILE A 2 -14.50 -20.53 -13.03
C ILE A 2 -13.80 -19.19 -12.90
N PHE A 3 -14.12 -18.22 -13.78
CA PHE A 3 -13.66 -16.84 -13.72
C PHE A 3 -14.87 -15.96 -13.41
N ASP A 4 -14.91 -15.42 -12.18
CA ASP A 4 -15.97 -14.53 -11.72
C ASP A 4 -15.38 -13.14 -11.46
N ASP A 5 -15.86 -12.15 -12.20
CA ASP A 5 -15.45 -10.75 -12.02
C ASP A 5 -16.67 -9.82 -12.04
N ILE A 6 -17.18 -9.54 -10.85
CA ILE A 6 -18.36 -8.68 -10.63
C ILE A 6 -18.17 -7.29 -11.24
N ARG A 7 -16.93 -6.79 -11.32
CA ARG A 7 -16.62 -5.45 -11.86
C ARG A 7 -16.35 -5.43 -13.36
N CYS A 8 -16.28 -6.59 -14.01
CA CYS A 8 -16.06 -6.75 -15.45
C CYS A 8 -14.79 -6.05 -15.99
N PHE A 9 -13.73 -5.90 -15.19
CA PHE A 9 -12.43 -5.34 -15.60
C PHE A 9 -11.34 -6.40 -15.70
N GLY A 10 -11.61 -7.61 -15.23
CA GLY A 10 -10.66 -8.70 -15.27
C GLY A 10 -10.43 -9.22 -16.68
N THR A 11 -9.20 -9.65 -16.94
CA THR A 11 -8.82 -10.34 -18.18
C THR A 11 -8.25 -11.72 -17.84
N LEU A 12 -8.50 -12.68 -18.68
CA LEU A 12 -7.89 -14.01 -18.62
C LEU A 12 -7.03 -14.19 -19.86
N GLU A 13 -5.74 -14.35 -19.64
CA GLU A 13 -4.76 -14.55 -20.71
C GLU A 13 -3.95 -15.83 -20.41
N VAL A 14 -3.64 -16.60 -21.43
CA VAL A 14 -2.87 -17.84 -21.30
C VAL A 14 -1.54 -17.67 -22.03
N TYR A 15 -0.44 -17.98 -21.36
CA TYR A 15 0.91 -17.88 -21.89
C TYR A 15 1.68 -19.18 -21.61
N ASP A 16 2.56 -19.56 -22.52
CA ASP A 16 3.48 -20.69 -22.28
C ASP A 16 4.53 -20.34 -21.22
N LYS A 17 4.94 -19.07 -21.18
CA LYS A 17 5.89 -18.55 -20.17
C LYS A 17 5.38 -17.23 -19.60
N LEU A 18 5.56 -17.01 -18.30
CA LEU A 18 5.21 -15.76 -17.62
C LEU A 18 5.91 -14.53 -18.22
N SER A 19 7.13 -14.71 -18.77
CA SER A 19 7.88 -13.67 -19.46
C SER A 19 7.17 -13.08 -20.69
N ASP A 20 6.23 -13.82 -21.28
CA ASP A 20 5.54 -13.43 -22.51
C ASP A 20 4.37 -12.46 -22.20
N SER A 21 3.98 -12.38 -20.93
CA SER A 21 2.95 -11.44 -20.49
C SER A 21 3.48 -10.01 -20.42
N LYS A 22 3.01 -9.18 -21.34
CA LYS A 22 3.33 -7.73 -21.37
C LYS A 22 2.80 -6.97 -20.14
N SER A 23 1.77 -7.46 -19.48
CA SER A 23 1.21 -6.87 -18.26
C SER A 23 2.12 -7.15 -17.06
N LEU A 24 2.60 -8.40 -16.90
CA LEU A 24 3.50 -8.78 -15.80
C LEU A 24 4.88 -8.13 -15.93
N SER A 25 5.42 -8.02 -17.15
CA SER A 25 6.74 -7.41 -17.38
C SER A 25 6.83 -5.92 -16.99
N LYS A 26 5.69 -5.25 -16.83
CA LYS A 26 5.61 -3.83 -16.41
C LYS A 26 5.46 -3.64 -14.90
N LEU A 27 5.31 -4.71 -14.14
CA LEU A 27 5.16 -4.62 -12.69
C LEU A 27 6.46 -4.20 -12.03
N GLY A 28 6.33 -3.52 -10.90
CA GLY A 28 7.44 -3.14 -10.03
C GLY A 28 7.94 -4.31 -9.20
N ILE A 29 8.77 -3.98 -8.21
CA ILE A 29 9.35 -4.98 -7.31
C ILE A 29 8.31 -5.54 -6.34
N GLU A 30 8.52 -6.78 -5.94
CA GLU A 30 7.74 -7.43 -4.88
C GLU A 30 8.10 -6.85 -3.50
N PRO A 31 7.12 -6.50 -2.66
CA PRO A 31 7.37 -5.80 -1.40
C PRO A 31 8.09 -6.62 -0.35
N LEU A 32 8.12 -7.95 -0.47
CA LEU A 32 8.83 -8.85 0.44
C LEU A 32 10.15 -9.36 -0.14
N SER A 33 10.53 -8.92 -1.35
CA SER A 33 11.80 -9.31 -1.97
C SER A 33 12.99 -8.49 -1.47
N ALA A 34 14.20 -9.01 -1.66
CA ALA A 34 15.44 -8.29 -1.36
C ALA A 34 15.66 -7.05 -2.25
N GLU A 35 14.96 -6.97 -3.38
CA GLU A 35 15.00 -5.82 -4.28
C GLU A 35 14.34 -4.59 -3.66
N MET A 36 13.44 -4.76 -2.70
CA MET A 36 12.82 -3.68 -1.96
C MET A 36 13.79 -3.08 -0.95
N ASN A 37 14.70 -2.25 -1.41
CA ASN A 37 15.72 -1.60 -0.61
C ASN A 37 15.75 -0.07 -0.83
N PRO A 38 16.34 0.72 0.08
CA PRO A 38 16.33 2.18 -0.01
C PRO A 38 16.96 2.72 -1.29
N ASN A 39 18.01 2.07 -1.82
CA ASN A 39 18.70 2.54 -3.01
C ASN A 39 17.82 2.46 -4.26
N TYR A 40 16.99 1.40 -4.38
CA TYR A 40 15.99 1.29 -5.44
C TYR A 40 15.11 2.54 -5.50
N PHE A 41 14.53 2.94 -4.37
CA PHE A 41 13.63 4.09 -4.31
C PHE A 41 14.36 5.41 -4.52
N ILE A 42 15.53 5.60 -3.91
CA ILE A 42 16.32 6.83 -4.07
C ILE A 42 16.65 7.06 -5.55
N ASN A 43 17.14 6.04 -6.23
CA ASN A 43 17.49 6.14 -7.65
C ASN A 43 16.26 6.42 -8.52
N ARG A 44 15.15 5.71 -8.26
CA ARG A 44 13.92 5.81 -9.06
C ARG A 44 13.13 7.11 -8.80
N MET A 45 13.20 7.63 -7.57
CA MET A 45 12.44 8.80 -7.15
C MET A 45 13.26 10.10 -7.12
N LYS A 46 14.49 10.07 -7.57
CA LYS A 46 15.35 11.26 -7.64
C LYS A 46 14.61 12.41 -8.33
N SER A 47 14.46 13.54 -7.63
CA SER A 47 13.72 14.71 -8.10
C SER A 47 12.22 14.53 -8.38
N SER A 48 11.63 13.42 -7.99
CA SER A 48 10.19 13.18 -8.17
C SER A 48 9.36 14.13 -7.31
N LYS A 49 8.42 14.83 -7.93
CA LYS A 49 7.43 15.68 -7.25
C LYS A 49 6.17 14.88 -6.87
N ARG A 50 6.08 13.61 -7.25
CA ARG A 50 4.92 12.77 -6.92
C ARG A 50 4.80 12.59 -5.41
N GLU A 51 3.59 12.64 -4.90
CA GLU A 51 3.29 12.37 -3.49
C GLU A 51 3.61 10.91 -3.15
N ILE A 52 4.20 10.68 -1.97
CA ILE A 52 4.68 9.35 -1.57
C ILE A 52 3.59 8.29 -1.60
N LYS A 53 2.37 8.63 -1.18
CA LYS A 53 1.27 7.67 -1.22
C LYS A 53 0.96 7.22 -2.66
N THR A 54 0.96 8.14 -3.61
CA THR A 54 0.70 7.80 -5.02
C THR A 54 1.80 6.94 -5.63
N VAL A 55 3.03 7.11 -5.14
CA VAL A 55 4.17 6.26 -5.52
C VAL A 55 3.99 4.83 -4.99
N LEU A 56 3.56 4.67 -3.73
CA LEU A 56 3.31 3.35 -3.13
C LEU A 56 2.14 2.60 -3.78
N LEU A 57 1.17 3.33 -4.35
CA LEU A 57 0.04 2.74 -5.07
C LEU A 57 0.36 2.37 -6.53
N ASP A 58 1.49 2.84 -7.05
CA ASP A 58 1.89 2.58 -8.43
C ASP A 58 2.48 1.16 -8.57
N GLN A 59 1.69 0.27 -9.17
CA GLN A 59 2.07 -1.13 -9.36
C GLN A 59 3.32 -1.31 -10.25
N LYS A 60 3.75 -0.25 -10.95
CA LYS A 60 5.03 -0.23 -11.68
C LYS A 60 6.23 0.10 -10.78
N VAL A 61 5.99 0.55 -9.56
CA VAL A 61 7.03 0.85 -8.56
C VAL A 61 7.13 -0.27 -7.54
N VAL A 62 6.02 -0.57 -6.87
CA VAL A 62 5.90 -1.70 -5.93
C VAL A 62 4.58 -2.40 -6.21
N VAL A 63 4.63 -3.69 -6.52
CA VAL A 63 3.43 -4.47 -6.81
C VAL A 63 2.70 -4.86 -5.54
N GLY A 64 1.38 -5.01 -5.62
CA GLY A 64 0.55 -5.57 -4.55
C GLY A 64 0.15 -4.63 -3.43
N LEU A 65 0.70 -3.41 -3.35
CA LEU A 65 0.27 -2.44 -2.34
C LEU A 65 -1.03 -1.75 -2.76
N GLY A 66 -2.03 -1.86 -1.91
CA GLY A 66 -3.33 -1.20 -2.08
C GLY A 66 -3.51 0.00 -1.15
N ASN A 67 -4.67 0.66 -1.28
CA ASN A 67 -4.98 1.91 -0.57
C ASN A 67 -4.96 1.77 0.96
N ILE A 68 -5.38 0.62 1.47
CA ILE A 68 -5.39 0.32 2.91
C ILE A 68 -3.95 0.29 3.43
N TYR A 69 -3.15 -0.61 2.88
CA TYR A 69 -1.78 -0.80 3.34
C TYR A 69 -0.91 0.44 3.12
N ALA A 70 -1.07 1.16 2.01
CA ALA A 70 -0.32 2.40 1.78
C ALA A 70 -0.58 3.45 2.87
N SER A 71 -1.83 3.59 3.35
CA SER A 71 -2.16 4.51 4.46
C SER A 71 -1.53 4.06 5.78
N GLU A 72 -1.65 2.77 6.12
CA GLU A 72 -1.10 2.18 7.35
C GLU A 72 0.44 2.24 7.38
N ILE A 73 1.10 1.92 6.25
CA ILE A 73 2.55 2.01 6.09
C ILE A 73 3.04 3.42 6.37
N LEU A 74 2.41 4.43 5.77
CA LEU A 74 2.81 5.83 5.94
C LEU A 74 2.55 6.32 7.37
N PHE A 75 1.47 5.88 8.01
CA PHE A 75 1.21 6.19 9.42
C PHE A 75 2.29 5.59 10.33
N ARG A 76 2.56 4.29 10.24
CA ARG A 76 3.62 3.65 11.04
C ARG A 76 5.00 4.24 10.75
N SER A 77 5.24 4.71 9.53
CA SER A 77 6.50 5.36 9.13
C SER A 77 6.63 6.81 9.59
N ARG A 78 5.54 7.43 10.09
CA ARG A 78 5.48 8.85 10.49
C ARG A 78 5.73 9.80 9.32
N ILE A 79 5.25 9.43 8.12
CA ILE A 79 5.47 10.21 6.89
C ILE A 79 4.12 10.71 6.36
N HIS A 80 4.03 12.03 6.13
CA HIS A 80 2.83 12.64 5.57
C HIS A 80 2.54 12.13 4.15
N PRO A 81 1.31 11.70 3.82
CA PRO A 81 1.00 11.06 2.55
C PRO A 81 1.21 11.95 1.31
N GLN A 82 1.18 13.27 1.47
CA GLN A 82 1.43 14.22 0.39
C GLN A 82 2.90 14.65 0.27
N ARG A 83 3.78 14.17 1.13
CA ARG A 83 5.20 14.49 1.02
C ARG A 83 5.75 14.01 -0.32
N ALA A 84 6.51 14.88 -1.02
CA ALA A 84 7.10 14.52 -2.32
C ALA A 84 8.14 13.40 -2.15
N ALA A 85 8.01 12.32 -2.93
CA ALA A 85 8.87 11.14 -2.84
C ALA A 85 10.36 11.47 -3.06
N GLY A 86 10.66 12.43 -3.94
CA GLY A 86 12.04 12.88 -4.16
C GLY A 86 12.67 13.66 -3.00
N LYS A 87 11.88 14.08 -2.00
CA LYS A 87 12.36 14.73 -0.77
C LYS A 87 12.60 13.74 0.37
N LEU A 88 12.28 12.46 0.19
CA LEU A 88 12.51 11.45 1.21
C LEU A 88 13.98 11.07 1.28
N LEU A 89 14.50 11.01 2.49
CA LEU A 89 15.87 10.61 2.77
C LEU A 89 15.98 9.08 2.87
N LYS A 90 17.18 8.55 2.83
CA LYS A 90 17.45 7.11 2.99
C LYS A 90 16.78 6.54 4.26
N LYS A 91 16.83 7.27 5.38
CA LYS A 91 16.18 6.87 6.63
C LYS A 91 14.65 6.74 6.52
N ASP A 92 14.01 7.58 5.71
CA ASP A 92 12.56 7.56 5.51
C ASP A 92 12.17 6.33 4.70
N TRP A 93 12.91 6.04 3.63
CA TRP A 93 12.73 4.83 2.83
C TRP A 93 12.97 3.55 3.66
N THR A 94 13.99 3.55 4.51
CA THR A 94 14.22 2.41 5.43
C THR A 94 13.03 2.16 6.34
N LYS A 95 12.39 3.22 6.89
CA LYS A 95 11.17 3.09 7.70
C LYS A 95 10.00 2.55 6.88
N ILE A 96 9.76 3.10 5.68
CA ILE A 96 8.69 2.64 4.78
C ILE A 96 8.86 1.15 4.48
N ILE A 97 10.05 0.71 4.10
CA ILE A 97 10.35 -0.69 3.76
C ILE A 97 10.08 -1.59 4.96
N LYS A 98 10.64 -1.24 6.13
CA LYS A 98 10.46 -2.00 7.37
C LYS A 98 8.97 -2.17 7.70
N HIS A 99 8.18 -1.08 7.65
CA HIS A 99 6.76 -1.15 7.98
C HIS A 99 5.92 -1.79 6.88
N THR A 100 6.35 -1.72 5.62
CA THR A 100 5.72 -2.49 4.54
C THR A 100 5.81 -3.99 4.82
N GLN A 101 7.02 -4.48 5.10
CA GLN A 101 7.26 -5.90 5.38
C GLN A 101 6.49 -6.35 6.63
N SER A 102 6.60 -5.63 7.74
CA SER A 102 5.89 -5.94 8.98
C SER A 102 4.37 -6.00 8.79
N ILE A 103 3.78 -4.99 8.14
CA ILE A 103 2.32 -4.93 7.92
C ILE A 103 1.85 -6.08 7.02
N LEU A 104 2.58 -6.39 5.95
CA LEU A 104 2.22 -7.47 5.05
C LEU A 104 2.33 -8.84 5.71
N GLU A 105 3.38 -9.07 6.50
CA GLU A 105 3.54 -10.30 7.28
C GLU A 105 2.43 -10.46 8.32
N GLU A 106 2.10 -9.38 9.05
CA GLU A 106 0.96 -9.35 9.98
C GLU A 106 -0.36 -9.64 9.26
N ALA A 107 -0.58 -9.04 8.09
CA ALA A 107 -1.78 -9.24 7.29
C ALA A 107 -1.89 -10.69 6.79
N ILE A 108 -0.81 -11.28 6.30
CA ILE A 108 -0.76 -12.69 5.86
C ILE A 108 -1.12 -13.63 7.03
N LYS A 109 -0.53 -13.42 8.21
CA LYS A 109 -0.84 -14.21 9.42
C LYS A 109 -2.31 -14.12 9.83
N ASN A 110 -2.97 -12.97 9.55
CA ASN A 110 -4.37 -12.73 9.90
C ASN A 110 -5.33 -12.96 8.72
N ASN A 111 -4.93 -13.69 7.69
CA ASN A 111 -5.73 -13.99 6.50
C ASN A 111 -6.18 -12.76 5.68
N GLY A 112 -5.43 -11.64 5.77
CA GLY A 112 -5.69 -10.42 5.02
C GLY A 112 -6.78 -9.53 5.62
N THR A 113 -7.09 -8.45 4.90
CA THR A 113 -8.15 -7.49 5.25
C THR A 113 -9.36 -7.75 4.37
N THR A 114 -10.46 -8.22 4.93
CA THR A 114 -11.74 -8.30 4.22
C THR A 114 -12.54 -7.05 4.53
N ILE A 115 -12.62 -6.14 3.58
CA ILE A 115 -13.59 -5.05 3.55
C ILE A 115 -14.63 -5.49 2.52
N SER A 116 -15.89 -5.29 2.77
CA SER A 116 -17.12 -5.83 2.16
C SER A 116 -17.09 -6.31 0.69
N ASP A 117 -16.14 -5.82 -0.12
CA ASP A 117 -16.11 -6.06 -1.57
C ASP A 117 -15.11 -7.13 -2.02
N PHE A 118 -14.28 -7.63 -1.10
CA PHE A 118 -13.30 -8.69 -1.39
C PHE A 118 -13.59 -9.95 -0.58
N ARG A 119 -14.35 -10.85 -1.17
CA ARG A 119 -14.54 -12.21 -0.63
C ARG A 119 -13.42 -13.13 -1.10
N ARG A 120 -12.90 -13.93 -0.20
CA ARG A 120 -11.98 -15.01 -0.55
C ARG A 120 -12.76 -16.20 -1.11
N VAL A 121 -12.12 -16.99 -1.97
CA VAL A 121 -12.71 -18.20 -2.56
C VAL A 121 -13.10 -19.23 -1.49
N ASP A 122 -12.46 -19.18 -0.31
CA ASP A 122 -12.70 -20.08 0.83
C ASP A 122 -13.64 -19.51 1.90
N ASP A 123 -14.40 -18.45 1.60
CA ASP A 123 -15.36 -17.74 2.49
C ASP A 123 -14.78 -17.32 3.87
N LYS A 124 -13.47 -17.42 4.08
CA LYS A 124 -12.83 -16.96 5.31
C LYS A 124 -12.70 -15.45 5.34
N THR A 125 -13.24 -14.85 6.38
CA THR A 125 -13.14 -13.41 6.62
C THR A 125 -11.74 -13.05 7.13
N GLY A 126 -11.07 -12.12 6.48
CA GLY A 126 -9.80 -11.60 6.97
C GLY A 126 -10.00 -10.83 8.28
N LYS A 127 -9.09 -11.05 9.24
CA LYS A 127 -9.17 -10.41 10.57
C LYS A 127 -8.27 -9.18 10.70
N PHE A 128 -7.47 -8.85 9.69
CA PHE A 128 -6.50 -7.76 9.78
C PHE A 128 -7.15 -6.38 9.90
N GLN A 129 -8.42 -6.21 9.53
CA GLN A 129 -9.12 -4.92 9.66
C GLN A 129 -9.15 -4.38 11.10
N GLN A 130 -9.14 -5.24 12.13
CA GLN A 130 -9.12 -4.82 13.52
C GLN A 130 -7.74 -4.25 13.96
N PHE A 131 -6.69 -4.44 13.18
CA PHE A 131 -5.36 -3.89 13.43
C PHE A 131 -5.08 -2.59 12.69
N LEU A 132 -6.03 -2.13 11.86
CA LEU A 132 -5.89 -0.84 11.16
C LEU A 132 -5.87 0.31 12.17
N GLN A 133 -4.94 1.23 11.95
CA GLN A 133 -4.71 2.37 12.85
C GLN A 133 -5.31 3.67 12.34
N VAL A 134 -5.35 3.88 11.03
CA VAL A 134 -5.89 5.10 10.42
C VAL A 134 -6.93 4.86 9.33
N TYR A 135 -6.82 3.77 8.57
CA TYR A 135 -7.71 3.54 7.44
C TYR A 135 -9.16 3.34 7.87
N GLY A 136 -10.07 4.17 7.32
CA GLY A 136 -11.50 4.15 7.66
C GLY A 136 -11.84 4.78 9.00
N LYS A 137 -10.89 5.43 9.68
CA LYS A 137 -11.05 6.01 11.02
C LYS A 137 -11.13 7.53 11.02
N GLU A 138 -11.67 8.14 9.96
CA GLU A 138 -11.90 9.59 9.91
C GLU A 138 -12.65 10.09 11.15
N HIS A 139 -12.16 11.17 11.76
CA HIS A 139 -12.66 11.79 13.00
C HIS A 139 -12.44 10.97 14.30
N GLN A 140 -11.98 9.73 14.24
CA GLN A 140 -11.62 8.98 15.45
C GLN A 140 -10.27 9.46 16.00
N ALA A 141 -10.09 9.34 17.32
CA ALA A 141 -8.84 9.69 17.97
C ALA A 141 -7.67 8.82 17.44
N CYS A 142 -6.55 9.45 17.16
CA CYS A 142 -5.31 8.75 16.84
C CYS A 142 -4.83 7.95 18.05
N LEU A 143 -4.50 6.68 17.85
CA LEU A 143 -4.04 5.79 18.93
C LEU A 143 -2.68 6.20 19.54
N GLU A 144 -1.98 7.16 18.91
CA GLU A 144 -0.63 7.58 19.32
C GLU A 144 -0.59 8.98 19.96
N CYS A 145 -1.57 9.86 19.65
CA CYS A 145 -1.54 11.25 20.10
C CYS A 145 -2.92 11.85 20.35
N ASP A 146 -3.98 11.04 20.29
CA ASP A 146 -5.39 11.41 20.52
C ASP A 146 -5.97 12.48 19.55
N VAL A 147 -5.17 13.03 18.64
CA VAL A 147 -5.63 13.99 17.64
C VAL A 147 -6.50 13.27 16.60
N PRO A 148 -7.64 13.84 16.18
CA PRO A 148 -8.52 13.20 15.21
C PRO A 148 -7.83 12.86 13.89
N ILE A 149 -8.05 11.64 13.40
CA ILE A 149 -7.61 11.21 12.07
C ILE A 149 -8.30 12.03 11.00
N GLN A 150 -7.52 12.52 10.06
CA GLN A 150 -7.99 13.29 8.91
C GLN A 150 -8.13 12.40 7.67
N ARG A 151 -9.00 12.85 6.77
CA ARG A 151 -9.17 12.26 5.46
C ARG A 151 -8.99 13.33 4.37
N ILE A 152 -8.23 13.01 3.34
CA ILE A 152 -8.11 13.77 2.10
C ILE A 152 -8.35 12.84 0.91
N VAL A 153 -8.55 13.42 -0.27
CA VAL A 153 -8.67 12.67 -1.52
C VAL A 153 -7.40 12.87 -2.35
N GLN A 154 -6.72 11.76 -2.70
CA GLN A 154 -5.56 11.72 -3.59
C GLN A 154 -5.84 10.75 -4.74
N GLN A 155 -5.77 11.21 -5.98
CA GLN A 155 -6.05 10.40 -7.18
C GLN A 155 -7.35 9.59 -7.06
N GLN A 156 -8.44 10.25 -6.70
CA GLN A 156 -9.78 9.66 -6.52
C GLN A 156 -9.88 8.58 -5.44
N ARG A 157 -8.88 8.50 -4.53
CA ARG A 157 -8.87 7.54 -3.42
C ARG A 157 -8.78 8.26 -2.09
N SER A 158 -9.59 7.82 -1.13
CA SER A 158 -9.51 8.32 0.25
C SER A 158 -8.15 7.98 0.87
N THR A 159 -7.56 8.96 1.55
CA THR A 159 -6.31 8.85 2.29
C THR A 159 -6.56 9.26 3.72
N TYR A 160 -6.29 8.36 4.65
CA TYR A 160 -6.45 8.59 6.08
C TYR A 160 -5.09 8.75 6.72
N PHE A 161 -4.94 9.75 7.60
CA PHE A 161 -3.66 10.05 8.24
C PHE A 161 -3.85 10.89 9.50
N CYS A 162 -2.86 10.88 10.38
CA CYS A 162 -2.77 11.79 11.51
C CYS A 162 -1.78 12.91 11.17
N HIS A 163 -2.24 14.16 11.10
CA HIS A 163 -1.38 15.30 10.74
C HIS A 163 -0.36 15.63 11.82
N GLU A 164 -0.59 15.23 13.06
CA GLU A 164 0.37 15.44 14.15
C GLU A 164 1.49 14.40 14.12
N CYS A 165 1.16 13.14 13.91
CA CYS A 165 2.14 12.05 13.88
C CYS A 165 2.94 11.98 12.57
N GLN A 166 2.39 12.42 11.45
CA GLN A 166 3.00 12.28 10.13
C GLN A 166 3.46 13.65 9.60
N LYS A 167 4.77 13.80 9.44
CA LYS A 167 5.40 15.05 8.97
C LYS A 167 6.02 14.90 7.57
#